data_3b3ae34653fb8f4035ece41d661ee838
#
_entry.id   3b3ae34653fb8f4035ece41d661ee838
#
_cell.length_a   1.000
_cell.length_b   1.000
_cell.length_c   1.000
_cell.angle_alpha   90.00
_cell.angle_beta   90.00
_cell.angle_gamma   90.00
#
_symmetry.space_group_name_H-M   'P 1'
#
loop_
_entity.id
_entity.type
_entity.pdbx_description
1 polymer ?
#
loop_
_entity_poly.entity_id
_entity_poly.type
_entity_poly.pdbx_seq_one_letter_code
_entity_poly.pdbx_strand_id
1 'polypeptide(L)'
;MDSCLGFFSAGVTVFTHQTTRETTPYLMVSAAMLEKYKQEGAALLGEILTETRFDETKQIRVLLTQSRMMLEQQIQMSGNAYASRRAGAAFSPKGAVQEAVGGIRYLRYLQQQDREEKLDLQEGLAQLFGSVFSRRRLTLGVTGELDQPWLAGIVEQLPDLPEGLLEVYPPQDLSKEGFTIPAGIGFAAQVEKVELPSWGSAQVAGQLLTYDYLWNTVRVQGGAYGVGLNIDSQGEARFSSYRDPNPKATLARFQQAGKALRQAAKEDLTNAIISTIGKSQPVLTPHAQGVSDAADTLSGLTHQDRQRLHTEILTTTSQQLEQLGEQLTEASAQAGICVIGGAGVLEHCRDLLDSQESLL
;
A
#
# COMPACT_ATOMS: atom_id res chain seq x y z
N MET A 1 24.51 13.67 8.30
CA MET A 1 24.04 12.41 7.73
C MET A 1 24.78 12.01 6.45
N ASP A 2 25.01 12.94 5.54
CA ASP A 2 25.53 12.63 4.18
C ASP A 2 26.96 12.05 4.11
N SER A 3 27.72 12.06 5.20
CA SER A 3 29.10 11.54 5.20
C SER A 3 29.23 10.05 5.57
N CYS A 4 28.27 9.49 6.29
CA CYS A 4 28.34 8.12 6.82
C CYS A 4 27.21 7.23 6.26
N LEU A 5 26.04 7.80 5.97
CA LEU A 5 24.88 7.09 5.43
C LEU A 5 24.69 7.45 3.95
N GLY A 6 24.70 6.45 3.08
CA GLY A 6 24.33 6.62 1.68
C GLY A 6 22.81 6.70 1.46
N PHE A 7 22.03 6.19 2.44
CA PHE A 7 20.58 6.23 2.43
C PHE A 7 20.05 6.17 3.86
N PHE A 8 18.96 6.90 4.11
CA PHE A 8 18.19 6.83 5.35
C PHE A 8 16.72 7.09 5.04
N SER A 9 15.82 6.28 5.59
CA SER A 9 14.38 6.52 5.56
C SER A 9 13.70 6.00 6.81
N ALA A 10 12.59 6.61 7.17
CA ALA A 10 11.70 6.15 8.22
C ALA A 10 10.24 6.27 7.74
N GLY A 11 9.41 5.29 8.08
CA GLY A 11 8.01 5.30 7.68
C GLY A 11 7.22 4.17 8.32
N VAL A 12 5.90 4.30 8.33
CA VAL A 12 5.00 3.25 8.82
C VAL A 12 4.70 2.26 7.70
N THR A 13 4.93 1.00 7.97
CA THR A 13 4.57 -0.13 7.11
C THR A 13 3.64 -1.08 7.86
N VAL A 14 2.71 -1.71 7.15
CA VAL A 14 1.69 -2.57 7.78
C VAL A 14 1.75 -3.96 7.17
N PHE A 15 1.92 -4.95 8.02
CA PHE A 15 1.91 -6.35 7.61
C PHE A 15 0.69 -7.06 8.20
N THR A 16 0.10 -7.96 7.40
CA THR A 16 -0.93 -8.89 7.87
C THR A 16 -0.34 -10.28 7.80
N HIS A 17 -0.29 -10.97 8.93
CA HIS A 17 0.25 -12.32 9.02
C HIS A 17 -0.67 -13.30 8.28
N GLN A 18 -0.10 -14.14 7.41
CA GLN A 18 -0.88 -15.01 6.51
C GLN A 18 -1.75 -16.03 7.24
N THR A 19 -1.27 -16.55 8.38
CA THR A 19 -1.97 -17.59 9.14
C THR A 19 -2.88 -17.01 10.21
N THR A 20 -2.35 -16.11 11.08
CA THR A 20 -3.12 -15.55 12.21
C THR A 20 -4.08 -14.46 11.79
N ARG A 21 -3.88 -13.86 10.61
CA ARG A 21 -4.64 -12.71 10.10
C ARG A 21 -4.47 -11.43 10.95
N GLU A 22 -3.57 -11.44 11.90
CA GLU A 22 -3.23 -10.25 12.67
C GLU A 22 -2.57 -9.21 11.80
N THR A 23 -3.00 -7.97 11.97
CA THR A 23 -2.44 -6.82 11.27
C THR A 23 -1.61 -6.00 12.25
N THR A 24 -0.32 -5.87 11.95
CA THR A 24 0.63 -5.14 12.81
C THR A 24 1.27 -4.01 12.03
N PRO A 25 1.11 -2.74 12.48
CA PRO A 25 1.89 -1.63 11.96
C PRO A 25 3.29 -1.64 12.57
N TYR A 26 4.29 -1.37 11.74
CA TYR A 26 5.69 -1.23 12.13
C TYR A 26 6.20 0.15 11.74
N LEU A 27 6.93 0.81 12.63
CA LEU A 27 7.80 1.90 12.23
C LEU A 27 9.08 1.29 11.65
N MET A 28 9.21 1.34 10.34
CA MET A 28 10.37 0.82 9.63
C MET A 28 11.39 1.94 9.47
N VAL A 29 12.59 1.71 9.96
CA VAL A 29 13.76 2.57 9.74
C VAL A 29 14.75 1.80 8.88
N SER A 30 15.16 2.39 7.76
CA SER A 30 16.10 1.78 6.81
C SER A 30 17.28 2.70 6.60
N ALA A 31 18.47 2.14 6.65
CA ALA A 31 19.72 2.85 6.35
C ALA A 31 20.64 1.98 5.51
N ALA A 32 21.43 2.62 4.65
CA ALA A 32 22.52 1.96 3.92
C ALA A 32 23.81 2.74 4.14
N MET A 33 24.91 2.02 4.33
CA MET A 33 26.23 2.61 4.58
C MET A 33 27.32 1.75 3.96
N LEU A 34 28.46 2.36 3.69
CA LEU A 34 29.65 1.62 3.27
C LEU A 34 30.29 0.94 4.49
N GLU A 35 30.90 -0.22 4.26
CA GLU A 35 31.56 -1.04 5.30
C GLU A 35 32.55 -0.20 6.16
N LYS A 36 33.33 0.66 5.54
CA LYS A 36 34.28 1.54 6.22
C LYS A 36 33.65 2.56 7.18
N TYR A 37 32.34 2.82 7.07
CA TYR A 37 31.58 3.75 7.90
C TYR A 37 30.56 3.07 8.81
N LYS A 38 30.62 1.74 8.94
CA LYS A 38 29.58 1.00 9.68
C LYS A 38 29.54 1.37 11.16
N GLN A 39 30.65 1.70 11.78
CA GLN A 39 30.72 2.09 13.20
C GLN A 39 30.09 3.47 13.42
N GLU A 40 30.48 4.45 12.61
CA GLU A 40 29.94 5.81 12.66
C GLU A 40 28.44 5.82 12.26
N GLY A 41 28.07 5.01 11.27
CA GLY A 41 26.69 4.87 10.86
C GLY A 41 25.80 4.24 11.94
N ALA A 42 26.29 3.23 12.64
CA ALA A 42 25.57 2.63 13.78
C ALA A 42 25.41 3.60 14.94
N ALA A 43 26.47 4.34 15.29
CA ALA A 43 26.41 5.38 16.33
C ALA A 43 25.38 6.46 15.98
N LEU A 44 25.39 6.95 14.73
CA LEU A 44 24.41 7.93 14.24
C LEU A 44 22.99 7.39 14.26
N LEU A 45 22.77 6.12 13.88
CA LEU A 45 21.44 5.48 13.99
C LEU A 45 20.98 5.41 15.45
N GLY A 46 21.86 5.02 16.36
CA GLY A 46 21.58 5.00 17.79
C GLY A 46 21.15 6.38 18.30
N GLU A 47 21.90 7.43 17.99
CA GLU A 47 21.56 8.82 18.33
C GLU A 47 20.21 9.24 17.76
N ILE A 48 19.94 8.96 16.48
CA ILE A 48 18.63 9.25 15.86
C ILE A 48 17.49 8.54 16.57
N LEU A 49 17.67 7.28 16.95
CA LEU A 49 16.62 6.44 17.54
C LEU A 49 16.43 6.66 19.05
N THR A 50 17.34 7.34 19.74
CA THR A 50 17.28 7.51 21.20
C THR A 50 17.33 8.95 21.67
N GLU A 51 17.91 9.88 20.87
CA GLU A 51 18.20 11.24 21.30
C GLU A 51 17.50 12.33 20.46
N THR A 52 16.63 11.95 19.51
CA THR A 52 15.87 12.95 18.73
C THR A 52 14.99 13.80 19.64
N ARG A 53 15.09 15.13 19.48
CA ARG A 53 14.34 16.11 20.28
C ARG A 53 13.24 16.77 19.45
N PHE A 54 12.14 17.13 20.12
CA PHE A 54 10.94 17.73 19.51
C PHE A 54 10.65 19.13 20.09
N ASP A 55 11.66 19.83 20.60
CA ASP A 55 11.55 21.14 21.25
C ASP A 55 11.53 22.31 20.23
N GLU A 56 11.94 22.10 19.00
CA GLU A 56 12.00 23.11 17.94
C GLU A 56 10.65 23.26 17.19
N THR A 57 9.67 23.93 17.82
CA THR A 57 8.31 24.13 17.24
C THR A 57 8.32 24.71 15.82
N LYS A 58 9.23 25.65 15.55
CA LYS A 58 9.33 26.25 14.20
C LYS A 58 9.74 25.21 13.15
N GLN A 59 10.68 24.35 13.49
CA GLN A 59 11.13 23.28 12.58
C GLN A 59 10.03 22.23 12.36
N ILE A 60 9.31 21.85 13.42
CA ILE A 60 8.17 20.93 13.32
C ILE A 60 7.10 21.51 12.37
N ARG A 61 6.78 22.81 12.49
CA ARG A 61 5.83 23.47 11.58
C ARG A 61 6.29 23.46 10.13
N VAL A 62 7.57 23.73 9.87
CA VAL A 62 8.14 23.67 8.51
C VAL A 62 8.00 22.27 7.94
N LEU A 63 8.37 21.23 8.70
CA LEU A 63 8.28 19.84 8.27
C LEU A 63 6.84 19.40 8.03
N LEU A 64 5.89 19.84 8.85
CA LEU A 64 4.47 19.57 8.70
C LEU A 64 3.93 20.18 7.40
N THR A 65 4.22 21.47 7.15
CA THR A 65 3.82 22.16 5.92
C THR A 65 4.44 21.49 4.68
N GLN A 66 5.73 21.12 4.74
CA GLN A 66 6.40 20.40 3.66
C GLN A 66 5.75 19.02 3.41
N SER A 67 5.44 18.27 4.46
CA SER A 67 4.77 16.97 4.36
C SER A 67 3.38 17.09 3.72
N ARG A 68 2.60 18.10 4.12
CA ARG A 68 1.30 18.41 3.51
C ARG A 68 1.44 18.71 2.03
N MET A 69 2.32 19.64 1.66
CA MET A 69 2.53 20.04 0.26
C MET A 69 3.01 18.87 -0.60
N MET A 70 3.92 18.04 -0.08
CA MET A 70 4.41 16.85 -0.77
C MET A 70 3.29 15.84 -0.99
N LEU A 71 2.44 15.61 0.00
CA LEU A 71 1.30 14.68 -0.11
C LEU A 71 0.24 15.20 -1.11
N GLU A 72 -0.07 16.50 -1.09
CA GLU A 72 -0.95 17.14 -2.07
C GLU A 72 -0.42 16.95 -3.50
N GLN A 73 0.87 17.16 -3.72
CA GLN A 73 1.50 16.93 -5.02
C GLN A 73 1.47 15.45 -5.43
N GLN A 74 1.75 14.53 -4.49
CA GLN A 74 1.69 13.10 -4.77
C GLN A 74 0.29 12.63 -5.16
N ILE A 75 -0.75 13.16 -4.53
CA ILE A 75 -2.14 12.85 -4.90
C ILE A 75 -2.45 13.32 -6.32
N GLN A 76 -2.01 14.51 -6.72
CA GLN A 76 -2.17 14.99 -8.09
C GLN A 76 -1.43 14.13 -9.11
N MET A 77 -0.25 13.61 -8.77
CA MET A 77 0.56 12.79 -9.67
C MET A 77 0.11 11.33 -9.73
N SER A 78 -0.34 10.77 -8.63
CA SER A 78 -0.61 9.33 -8.42
C SER A 78 -1.97 9.07 -7.77
N GLY A 79 -2.99 9.85 -8.15
CA GLY A 79 -4.31 9.80 -7.53
C GLY A 79 -4.96 8.42 -7.54
N ASN A 80 -4.62 7.55 -8.51
CA ASN A 80 -5.08 6.15 -8.52
C ASN A 80 -4.63 5.35 -7.30
N ALA A 81 -3.42 5.57 -6.80
CA ALA A 81 -2.93 4.89 -5.59
C ALA A 81 -3.70 5.36 -4.34
N TYR A 82 -3.98 6.66 -4.25
CA TYR A 82 -4.75 7.23 -3.14
C TYR A 82 -6.24 6.87 -3.22
N ALA A 83 -6.82 6.86 -4.41
CA ALA A 83 -8.19 6.39 -4.61
C ALA A 83 -8.33 4.90 -4.24
N SER A 84 -7.38 4.05 -4.64
CA SER A 84 -7.37 2.63 -4.28
C SER A 84 -7.19 2.41 -2.78
N ARG A 85 -6.32 3.20 -2.12
CA ARG A 85 -6.13 3.14 -0.67
C ARG A 85 -7.40 3.55 0.06
N ARG A 86 -8.05 4.65 -0.35
CA ARG A 86 -9.29 5.14 0.25
C ARG A 86 -10.42 4.14 0.10
N ALA A 87 -10.67 3.64 -1.11
CA ALA A 87 -11.68 2.63 -1.37
C ALA A 87 -11.42 1.31 -0.61
N GLY A 88 -10.15 0.95 -0.41
CA GLY A 88 -9.75 -0.28 0.29
C GLY A 88 -9.80 -0.20 1.82
N ALA A 89 -9.96 0.99 2.40
CA ALA A 89 -9.91 1.17 3.86
C ALA A 89 -11.08 0.48 4.60
N ALA A 90 -12.16 0.15 3.89
CA ALA A 90 -13.33 -0.56 4.42
C ALA A 90 -13.17 -2.08 4.52
N PHE A 91 -12.14 -2.67 3.88
CA PHE A 91 -12.09 -4.13 3.71
C PHE A 91 -11.15 -4.84 4.70
N SER A 92 -10.23 -4.11 5.32
CA SER A 92 -9.29 -4.71 6.27
C SER A 92 -8.70 -3.69 7.25
N PRO A 93 -8.26 -4.16 8.44
CA PRO A 93 -7.47 -3.35 9.36
C PRO A 93 -6.20 -2.76 8.70
N LYS A 94 -5.56 -3.52 7.81
CA LYS A 94 -4.41 -3.06 7.02
C LYS A 94 -4.78 -1.86 6.15
N GLY A 95 -5.89 -1.92 5.42
CA GLY A 95 -6.40 -0.82 4.60
C GLY A 95 -6.68 0.43 5.44
N ALA A 96 -7.33 0.26 6.59
CA ALA A 96 -7.65 1.36 7.51
C ALA A 96 -6.39 2.06 8.03
N VAL A 97 -5.36 1.29 8.45
CA VAL A 97 -4.08 1.87 8.91
C VAL A 97 -3.36 2.58 7.74
N GLN A 98 -3.28 1.96 6.57
CA GLN A 98 -2.63 2.57 5.41
C GLN A 98 -3.27 3.91 5.03
N GLU A 99 -4.60 4.00 5.11
CA GLU A 99 -5.34 5.25 4.88
C GLU A 99 -5.04 6.29 5.98
N ALA A 100 -4.96 5.86 7.23
CA ALA A 100 -4.69 6.75 8.36
C ALA A 100 -3.26 7.33 8.37
N VAL A 101 -2.26 6.59 7.87
CA VAL A 101 -0.84 7.01 7.93
C VAL A 101 -0.29 7.58 6.62
N GLY A 102 -1.05 7.55 5.54
CA GLY A 102 -0.53 8.02 4.25
C GLY A 102 -1.60 8.16 3.16
N GLY A 103 -2.90 8.18 3.50
CA GLY A 103 -4.01 8.37 2.58
C GLY A 103 -4.62 9.77 2.66
N ILE A 104 -5.85 9.89 2.19
CA ILE A 104 -6.64 11.12 2.22
C ILE A 104 -6.90 11.55 3.68
N ARG A 105 -7.17 10.60 4.57
CA ARG A 105 -7.35 10.87 6.01
C ARG A 105 -6.10 11.52 6.61
N TYR A 106 -4.92 11.03 6.24
CA TYR A 106 -3.66 11.63 6.68
C TYR A 106 -3.48 13.04 6.13
N LEU A 107 -3.81 13.28 4.86
CA LEU A 107 -3.80 14.64 4.31
C LEU A 107 -4.73 15.58 5.08
N ARG A 108 -5.94 15.15 5.41
CA ARG A 108 -6.89 15.95 6.21
C ARG A 108 -6.31 16.30 7.58
N TYR A 109 -5.67 15.35 8.24
CA TYR A 109 -4.97 15.60 9.50
C TYR A 109 -3.87 16.66 9.33
N LEU A 110 -3.00 16.53 8.31
CA LEU A 110 -1.96 17.52 8.04
C LEU A 110 -2.52 18.91 7.73
N GLN A 111 -3.60 19.00 6.94
CA GLN A 111 -4.29 20.26 6.62
C GLN A 111 -4.89 20.90 7.87
N GLN A 112 -5.45 20.12 8.78
CA GLN A 112 -5.97 20.62 10.05
C GLN A 112 -4.84 21.17 10.91
N GLN A 113 -3.77 20.41 11.12
CA GLN A 113 -2.64 20.84 11.93
C GLN A 113 -1.94 22.09 11.37
N ASP A 114 -1.85 22.22 10.05
CA ASP A 114 -1.22 23.37 9.40
C ASP A 114 -2.04 24.66 9.55
N ARG A 115 -3.36 24.56 9.76
CA ARG A 115 -4.26 25.71 10.01
C ARG A 115 -4.26 26.19 11.46
N GLU A 116 -3.83 25.36 12.40
CA GLU A 116 -3.82 25.72 13.81
C GLU A 116 -2.73 26.74 14.10
N GLU A 117 -3.10 27.88 14.71
CA GLU A 117 -2.14 28.94 15.08
C GLU A 117 -1.13 28.44 16.10
N LYS A 118 -1.58 27.63 17.06
CA LYS A 118 -0.75 27.06 18.11
C LYS A 118 -0.57 25.55 17.85
N LEU A 119 0.62 25.19 17.40
CA LEU A 119 0.98 23.79 17.20
C LEU A 119 1.38 23.15 18.54
N ASP A 120 0.62 22.16 18.97
CA ASP A 120 0.86 21.43 20.24
C ASP A 120 1.15 19.94 19.98
N LEU A 121 2.17 19.69 19.16
CA LEU A 121 2.58 18.33 18.79
C LEU A 121 3.82 17.83 19.54
N GLN A 122 4.53 18.72 20.22
CA GLN A 122 5.83 18.42 20.82
C GLN A 122 5.75 17.32 21.88
N GLU A 123 4.83 17.47 22.83
CA GLU A 123 4.64 16.49 23.90
C GLU A 123 4.20 15.13 23.34
N GLY A 124 3.22 15.13 22.42
CA GLY A 124 2.74 13.91 21.78
C GLY A 124 3.83 13.20 20.96
N LEU A 125 4.65 13.95 20.23
CA LEU A 125 5.78 13.40 19.49
C LEU A 125 6.86 12.83 20.43
N ALA A 126 7.18 13.53 21.51
CA ALA A 126 8.15 13.05 22.49
C ALA A 126 7.66 11.79 23.23
N GLN A 127 6.39 11.75 23.63
CA GLN A 127 5.78 10.56 24.24
C GLN A 127 5.76 9.37 23.28
N LEU A 128 5.32 9.58 22.02
CA LEU A 128 5.33 8.56 20.99
C LEU A 128 6.75 8.03 20.75
N PHE A 129 7.71 8.91 20.56
CA PHE A 129 9.11 8.58 20.34
C PHE A 129 9.66 7.73 21.49
N GLY A 130 9.42 8.13 22.75
CA GLY A 130 9.85 7.41 23.95
C GLY A 130 9.19 6.05 24.13
N SER A 131 8.08 5.76 23.42
CA SER A 131 7.33 4.50 23.52
C SER A 131 7.57 3.54 22.35
N VAL A 132 7.99 4.05 21.18
CA VAL A 132 8.05 3.24 19.94
C VAL A 132 9.29 2.35 19.91
N PHE A 133 10.46 2.91 20.20
CA PHE A 133 11.72 2.20 20.07
C PHE A 133 12.00 1.36 21.32
N SER A 134 12.01 0.04 21.16
CA SER A 134 12.28 -0.90 22.24
C SER A 134 12.98 -2.14 21.69
N ARG A 135 14.04 -2.60 22.36
CA ARG A 135 14.75 -3.82 21.97
C ARG A 135 13.88 -5.06 22.01
N ARG A 136 12.83 -5.11 22.86
CA ARG A 136 11.90 -6.25 22.94
C ARG A 136 10.98 -6.38 21.72
N ARG A 137 10.75 -5.26 21.01
CA ARG A 137 9.84 -5.18 19.84
C ARG A 137 10.60 -4.96 18.55
N LEU A 138 11.93 -5.06 18.60
CA LEU A 138 12.79 -4.83 17.45
C LEU A 138 12.84 -6.08 16.57
N THR A 139 12.62 -5.90 15.28
CA THR A 139 13.04 -6.84 14.24
C THR A 139 14.13 -6.17 13.43
N LEU A 140 15.30 -6.77 13.34
CA LEU A 140 16.44 -6.23 12.62
C LEU A 140 16.72 -7.07 11.37
N GLY A 141 16.62 -6.46 10.19
CA GLY A 141 17.00 -7.05 8.91
C GLY A 141 18.33 -6.47 8.43
N VAL A 142 19.25 -7.33 8.00
CA VAL A 142 20.57 -6.92 7.49
C VAL A 142 20.81 -7.56 6.14
N THR A 143 21.29 -6.75 5.18
CA THR A 143 21.75 -7.23 3.88
C THR A 143 23.22 -6.84 3.72
N GLY A 144 24.09 -7.83 3.70
CA GLY A 144 25.54 -7.65 3.65
C GLY A 144 26.28 -8.67 4.52
N GLU A 145 27.52 -8.36 4.91
CA GLU A 145 28.24 -9.17 5.87
C GLU A 145 27.60 -9.10 7.26
N LEU A 146 27.35 -10.25 7.86
CA LEU A 146 26.75 -10.35 9.18
C LEU A 146 27.85 -10.22 10.26
N ASP A 147 27.89 -9.07 10.94
CA ASP A 147 28.76 -8.79 12.08
C ASP A 147 27.91 -8.79 13.36
N GLN A 148 27.85 -9.92 14.05
CA GLN A 148 27.04 -10.08 15.24
C GLN A 148 27.36 -9.11 16.38
N PRO A 149 28.66 -8.88 16.75
CA PRO A 149 29.02 -7.86 17.75
C PRO A 149 28.54 -6.46 17.39
N TRP A 150 28.64 -6.07 16.13
CA TRP A 150 28.18 -4.76 15.66
C TRP A 150 26.64 -4.63 15.78
N LEU A 151 25.90 -5.67 15.39
CA LEU A 151 24.45 -5.71 15.53
C LEU A 151 23.99 -5.64 17.00
N ALA A 152 24.67 -6.40 17.88
CA ALA A 152 24.40 -6.35 19.32
C ALA A 152 24.58 -4.92 19.86
N GLY A 153 25.62 -4.21 19.44
CA GLY A 153 25.88 -2.83 19.82
C GLY A 153 24.77 -1.86 19.41
N ILE A 154 24.10 -2.08 18.27
CA ILE A 154 22.92 -1.29 17.86
C ILE A 154 21.73 -1.60 18.79
N VAL A 155 21.46 -2.88 19.02
CA VAL A 155 20.32 -3.31 19.85
C VAL A 155 20.46 -2.84 21.30
N GLU A 156 21.67 -2.87 21.87
CA GLU A 156 21.94 -2.45 23.24
C GLU A 156 21.70 -0.96 23.49
N GLN A 157 21.77 -0.13 22.45
CA GLN A 157 21.47 1.31 22.56
C GLN A 157 19.98 1.59 22.80
N LEU A 158 19.09 0.64 22.43
CA LEU A 158 17.65 0.83 22.58
C LEU A 158 17.18 0.50 24.00
N PRO A 159 16.17 1.23 24.54
CA PRO A 159 15.61 0.96 25.84
C PRO A 159 14.89 -0.40 25.89
N ASP A 160 14.81 -0.98 27.08
CA ASP A 160 14.05 -2.20 27.36
C ASP A 160 12.66 -1.84 27.88
N LEU A 161 11.74 -1.50 26.96
CA LEU A 161 10.37 -1.15 27.31
C LEU A 161 9.48 -2.41 27.33
N PRO A 162 8.44 -2.44 28.19
CA PRO A 162 7.47 -3.52 28.20
C PRO A 162 6.74 -3.62 26.86
N GLU A 163 6.18 -4.79 26.57
CA GLU A 163 5.27 -4.95 25.44
C GLU A 163 4.06 -4.04 25.63
N GLY A 164 3.78 -3.24 24.59
CA GLY A 164 2.56 -2.43 24.55
C GLY A 164 1.35 -3.28 24.14
N LEU A 165 0.16 -2.79 24.42
CA LEU A 165 -1.06 -3.37 23.87
C LEU A 165 -1.12 -3.08 22.37
N LEU A 166 -1.39 -4.12 21.57
CA LEU A 166 -1.72 -3.93 20.16
C LEU A 166 -3.12 -3.31 20.06
N GLU A 167 -3.22 -2.13 19.52
CA GLU A 167 -4.51 -1.54 19.21
C GLU A 167 -5.11 -2.22 17.98
N VAL A 168 -6.40 -2.53 18.06
CA VAL A 168 -7.16 -3.03 16.92
C VAL A 168 -7.62 -1.83 16.09
N TYR A 169 -7.22 -1.80 14.83
CA TYR A 169 -7.67 -0.79 13.87
C TYR A 169 -8.87 -1.32 13.09
N PRO A 170 -10.10 -0.89 13.40
CA PRO A 170 -11.27 -1.36 12.68
C PRO A 170 -11.23 -0.83 11.23
N PRO A 171 -11.72 -1.63 10.27
CA PRO A 171 -12.00 -1.14 8.92
C PRO A 171 -12.91 0.10 8.99
N GLN A 172 -12.81 0.97 7.98
CA GLN A 172 -13.71 2.11 7.85
C GLN A 172 -15.06 1.67 7.29
N ASP A 173 -16.06 2.56 7.37
CA ASP A 173 -17.33 2.31 6.71
C ASP A 173 -17.15 2.25 5.19
N LEU A 174 -17.91 1.37 4.56
CA LEU A 174 -17.92 1.26 3.11
C LEU A 174 -18.51 2.53 2.50
N SER A 175 -17.82 3.11 1.53
CA SER A 175 -18.23 4.37 0.93
C SER A 175 -17.92 4.44 -0.56
N LYS A 176 -18.66 5.31 -1.27
CA LYS A 176 -18.41 5.69 -2.66
C LYS A 176 -18.18 7.20 -2.69
N GLU A 177 -16.92 7.60 -2.78
CA GLU A 177 -16.52 8.98 -2.54
C GLU A 177 -15.83 9.61 -3.74
N GLY A 178 -16.05 10.92 -3.91
CA GLY A 178 -15.38 11.75 -4.90
C GLY A 178 -14.57 12.87 -4.28
N PHE A 179 -13.34 13.08 -4.74
CA PHE A 179 -12.45 14.12 -4.25
C PHE A 179 -12.01 15.03 -5.40
N THR A 180 -12.38 16.31 -5.30
CA THR A 180 -12.00 17.29 -6.31
C THR A 180 -10.57 17.78 -6.09
N ILE A 181 -9.80 17.77 -7.17
CA ILE A 181 -8.45 18.33 -7.28
C ILE A 181 -8.37 19.25 -8.51
N PRO A 182 -7.41 20.21 -8.57
CA PRO A 182 -7.22 21.07 -9.75
C PRO A 182 -6.57 20.30 -10.91
N ALA A 183 -7.33 19.44 -11.59
CA ALA A 183 -6.90 18.64 -12.71
C ALA A 183 -7.98 18.55 -13.81
N GLY A 184 -7.56 18.35 -15.07
CA GLY A 184 -8.49 18.09 -16.18
C GLY A 184 -8.80 16.62 -16.42
N ILE A 185 -8.24 15.73 -15.58
CA ILE A 185 -8.32 14.26 -15.69
C ILE A 185 -8.75 13.68 -14.35
N GLY A 186 -9.08 12.37 -14.35
CA GLY A 186 -9.46 11.65 -13.14
C GLY A 186 -8.63 10.40 -12.88
N PHE A 187 -8.88 9.84 -11.73
CA PHE A 187 -8.37 8.56 -11.24
C PHE A 187 -9.54 7.84 -10.59
N ALA A 188 -9.84 6.64 -11.02
CA ALA A 188 -10.88 5.83 -10.40
C ALA A 188 -10.29 4.60 -9.73
N ALA A 189 -10.85 4.22 -8.61
CA ALA A 189 -10.59 2.94 -7.97
C ALA A 189 -11.90 2.29 -7.51
N GLN A 190 -11.93 0.97 -7.63
CA GLN A 190 -12.95 0.10 -7.08
C GLN A 190 -12.24 -1.02 -6.31
N VAL A 191 -12.65 -1.24 -5.09
CA VAL A 191 -12.11 -2.32 -4.24
C VAL A 191 -13.24 -3.19 -3.74
N GLU A 192 -13.05 -4.49 -3.80
CA GLU A 192 -14.04 -5.47 -3.37
C GLU A 192 -13.35 -6.68 -2.73
N LYS A 193 -14.09 -7.42 -1.92
CA LYS A 193 -13.61 -8.62 -1.24
C LYS A 193 -14.16 -9.85 -1.90
N VAL A 194 -13.30 -10.78 -2.29
CA VAL A 194 -13.65 -12.05 -2.93
C VAL A 194 -13.07 -13.24 -2.18
N GLU A 195 -13.72 -14.37 -2.28
CA GLU A 195 -13.16 -15.65 -1.85
C GLU A 195 -12.26 -16.20 -2.96
N LEU A 196 -11.04 -16.60 -2.61
CA LEU A 196 -10.07 -17.08 -3.58
C LEU A 196 -10.16 -18.60 -3.74
N PRO A 197 -10.32 -19.14 -4.96
CA PRO A 197 -10.10 -20.58 -5.21
C PRO A 197 -8.66 -20.99 -4.87
N SER A 198 -7.70 -20.15 -5.24
CA SER A 198 -6.30 -20.17 -4.77
C SER A 198 -5.67 -18.79 -5.00
N TRP A 199 -4.59 -18.47 -4.30
CA TRP A 199 -3.91 -17.20 -4.54
C TRP A 199 -3.22 -17.18 -5.92
N GLY A 200 -2.68 -18.32 -6.38
CA GLY A 200 -2.10 -18.44 -7.71
C GLY A 200 -3.09 -18.19 -8.84
N SER A 201 -4.30 -18.76 -8.76
CA SER A 201 -5.35 -18.50 -9.75
C SER A 201 -5.82 -17.05 -9.76
N ALA A 202 -5.85 -16.38 -8.58
CA ALA A 202 -6.16 -14.97 -8.49
C ALA A 202 -5.10 -14.07 -9.15
N GLN A 203 -3.81 -14.45 -9.05
CA GLN A 203 -2.73 -13.75 -9.77
C GLN A 203 -2.87 -13.89 -11.29
N VAL A 204 -3.22 -15.09 -11.78
CA VAL A 204 -3.48 -15.34 -13.22
C VAL A 204 -4.70 -14.53 -13.68
N ALA A 205 -5.78 -14.51 -12.90
CA ALA A 205 -6.97 -13.69 -13.19
C ALA A 205 -6.63 -12.20 -13.28
N GLY A 206 -5.84 -11.67 -12.34
CA GLY A 206 -5.39 -10.29 -12.35
C GLY A 206 -4.57 -9.94 -13.59
N GLN A 207 -3.69 -10.86 -14.02
CA GLN A 207 -2.90 -10.72 -15.24
C GLN A 207 -3.81 -10.72 -16.48
N LEU A 208 -4.69 -11.70 -16.59
CA LEU A 208 -5.60 -11.87 -17.72
C LEU A 208 -6.54 -10.66 -17.85
N LEU A 209 -7.22 -10.26 -16.77
CA LEU A 209 -8.12 -9.11 -16.79
C LEU A 209 -7.40 -7.81 -17.09
N THR A 210 -6.20 -7.60 -16.54
CA THR A 210 -5.46 -6.36 -16.77
C THR A 210 -5.10 -6.19 -18.25
N TYR A 211 -4.57 -7.22 -18.90
CA TYR A 211 -3.99 -7.08 -20.24
C TYR A 211 -4.97 -7.40 -21.38
N ASP A 212 -5.90 -8.34 -21.19
CA ASP A 212 -6.82 -8.72 -22.25
C ASP A 212 -8.11 -7.90 -22.22
N TYR A 213 -8.64 -7.61 -21.03
CA TYR A 213 -9.90 -6.90 -20.90
C TYR A 213 -9.73 -5.40 -20.61
N LEU A 214 -9.10 -5.05 -19.46
CA LEU A 214 -9.03 -3.67 -18.99
C LEU A 214 -8.14 -2.81 -19.91
N TRP A 215 -7.02 -3.35 -20.37
CA TRP A 215 -6.15 -2.64 -21.29
C TRP A 215 -6.90 -2.22 -22.56
N ASN A 216 -7.65 -3.13 -23.17
CA ASN A 216 -8.39 -2.86 -24.39
C ASN A 216 -9.57 -1.91 -24.16
N THR A 217 -10.37 -2.15 -23.11
CA THR A 217 -11.60 -1.39 -22.89
C THR A 217 -11.39 -0.04 -22.19
N VAL A 218 -10.49 0.03 -21.22
CA VAL A 218 -10.27 1.25 -20.42
C VAL A 218 -9.17 2.11 -21.02
N ARG A 219 -8.03 1.50 -21.41
CA ARG A 219 -6.91 2.27 -21.95
C ARG A 219 -7.09 2.57 -23.44
N VAL A 220 -7.21 1.54 -24.29
CA VAL A 220 -7.22 1.73 -25.75
C VAL A 220 -8.50 2.44 -26.21
N GLN A 221 -9.66 1.94 -25.78
CA GLN A 221 -10.96 2.50 -26.18
C GLN A 221 -11.37 3.67 -25.28
N GLY A 222 -11.09 3.59 -23.98
CA GLY A 222 -11.51 4.60 -23.00
C GLY A 222 -10.57 5.79 -22.87
N GLY A 223 -9.32 5.69 -23.33
CA GLY A 223 -8.33 6.76 -23.32
C GLY A 223 -7.59 6.97 -21.99
N ALA A 224 -7.79 6.11 -20.99
CA ALA A 224 -6.99 6.16 -19.77
C ALA A 224 -5.51 5.86 -20.07
N TYR A 225 -4.58 6.52 -19.38
CA TYR A 225 -3.16 6.27 -19.56
C TYR A 225 -2.71 4.93 -18.99
N GLY A 226 -3.33 4.49 -17.89
CA GLY A 226 -3.06 3.21 -17.26
C GLY A 226 -4.30 2.64 -16.58
N VAL A 227 -4.31 1.32 -16.44
CA VAL A 227 -5.35 0.58 -15.74
C VAL A 227 -4.78 -0.74 -15.24
N GLY A 228 -5.31 -1.26 -14.15
CA GLY A 228 -4.91 -2.56 -13.65
C GLY A 228 -5.84 -3.11 -12.57
N LEU A 229 -5.70 -4.41 -12.35
CA LEU A 229 -6.29 -5.16 -11.25
C LEU A 229 -5.19 -5.86 -10.47
N ASN A 230 -5.21 -5.70 -9.16
CA ASN A 230 -4.40 -6.47 -8.23
C ASN A 230 -5.32 -7.21 -7.26
N ILE A 231 -5.09 -8.51 -7.06
CA ILE A 231 -5.81 -9.32 -6.07
C ILE A 231 -4.78 -9.86 -5.09
N ASP A 232 -4.87 -9.46 -3.83
CA ASP A 232 -3.94 -9.90 -2.81
C ASP A 232 -4.29 -11.28 -2.23
N SER A 233 -3.40 -11.83 -1.40
CA SER A 233 -3.60 -13.14 -0.76
C SER A 233 -4.77 -13.18 0.23
N GLN A 234 -5.32 -12.02 0.56
CA GLN A 234 -6.49 -11.89 1.43
C GLN A 234 -7.79 -11.81 0.62
N GLY A 235 -7.74 -11.76 -0.71
CA GLY A 235 -8.90 -11.63 -1.60
C GLY A 235 -9.38 -10.18 -1.75
N GLU A 236 -8.56 -9.18 -1.46
CA GLU A 236 -8.88 -7.82 -1.84
C GLU A 236 -8.57 -7.60 -3.31
N ALA A 237 -9.59 -7.47 -4.14
CA ALA A 237 -9.49 -7.15 -5.55
C ALA A 237 -9.55 -5.62 -5.72
N ARG A 238 -8.44 -5.04 -6.20
CA ARG A 238 -8.23 -3.60 -6.33
C ARG A 238 -8.09 -3.22 -7.79
N PHE A 239 -9.15 -2.68 -8.36
CA PHE A 239 -9.14 -2.06 -9.69
C PHE A 239 -8.73 -0.60 -9.58
N SER A 240 -7.92 -0.12 -10.52
CA SER A 240 -7.61 1.31 -10.59
C SER A 240 -7.32 1.77 -12.00
N SER A 241 -7.69 3.04 -12.32
CA SER A 241 -7.32 3.72 -13.55
C SER A 241 -6.46 4.95 -13.26
N TYR A 242 -5.52 5.23 -14.17
CA TYR A 242 -4.56 6.31 -14.05
C TYR A 242 -4.71 7.29 -15.21
N ARG A 243 -4.86 8.59 -14.88
CA ARG A 243 -5.08 9.68 -15.84
C ARG A 243 -6.21 9.33 -16.80
N ASP A 244 -7.37 9.12 -16.25
CA ASP A 244 -8.56 8.65 -16.92
C ASP A 244 -9.47 9.84 -17.31
N PRO A 245 -9.78 10.02 -18.59
CA PRO A 245 -10.69 11.09 -19.02
C PRO A 245 -12.16 10.77 -18.72
N ASN A 246 -12.51 9.50 -18.48
CA ASN A 246 -13.90 9.07 -18.26
C ASN A 246 -14.03 8.00 -17.16
N PRO A 247 -13.79 8.34 -15.88
CA PRO A 247 -13.88 7.42 -14.74
C PRO A 247 -15.25 6.73 -14.63
N LYS A 248 -16.35 7.38 -14.98
CA LYS A 248 -17.69 6.78 -14.95
C LYS A 248 -17.77 5.55 -15.85
N ALA A 249 -17.32 5.65 -17.10
CA ALA A 249 -17.31 4.52 -18.01
C ALA A 249 -16.33 3.43 -17.56
N THR A 250 -15.22 3.82 -16.95
CA THR A 250 -14.22 2.90 -16.39
C THR A 250 -14.79 2.10 -15.23
N LEU A 251 -15.49 2.71 -14.30
CA LEU A 251 -16.16 2.01 -13.20
C LEU A 251 -17.20 1.00 -13.71
N ALA A 252 -17.96 1.34 -14.75
CA ALA A 252 -18.88 0.40 -15.39
C ALA A 252 -18.14 -0.81 -16.00
N ARG A 253 -16.92 -0.62 -16.52
CA ARG A 253 -16.07 -1.72 -17.02
C ARG A 253 -15.51 -2.57 -15.89
N PHE A 254 -15.14 -1.99 -14.76
CA PHE A 254 -14.74 -2.75 -13.57
C PHE A 254 -15.85 -3.67 -13.10
N GLN A 255 -17.10 -3.22 -13.06
CA GLN A 255 -18.25 -4.04 -12.71
C GLN A 255 -18.50 -5.20 -13.69
N GLN A 256 -18.04 -5.10 -14.95
CA GLN A 256 -18.14 -6.18 -15.93
C GLN A 256 -16.94 -7.15 -15.91
N ALA A 257 -15.93 -6.91 -15.08
CA ALA A 257 -14.69 -7.69 -15.07
C ALA A 257 -14.93 -9.18 -14.75
N GLY A 258 -15.83 -9.50 -13.82
CA GLY A 258 -16.16 -10.89 -13.50
C GLY A 258 -16.75 -11.65 -14.68
N LYS A 259 -17.64 -11.01 -15.46
CA LYS A 259 -18.18 -11.59 -16.70
C LYS A 259 -17.09 -11.76 -17.77
N ALA A 260 -16.21 -10.79 -17.91
CA ALA A 260 -15.08 -10.85 -18.84
C ALA A 260 -14.12 -12.00 -18.47
N LEU A 261 -13.83 -12.18 -17.18
CA LEU A 261 -12.99 -13.29 -16.71
C LEU A 261 -13.58 -14.66 -17.06
N ARG A 262 -14.87 -14.86 -16.82
CA ARG A 262 -15.56 -16.12 -17.17
C ARG A 262 -15.56 -16.42 -18.67
N GLN A 263 -15.50 -15.38 -19.50
CA GLN A 263 -15.37 -15.58 -20.94
C GLN A 263 -13.93 -15.94 -21.31
N ALA A 264 -12.95 -15.20 -20.80
CA ALA A 264 -11.52 -15.43 -21.05
C ALA A 264 -11.02 -16.78 -20.49
N ALA A 265 -11.61 -17.26 -19.41
CA ALA A 265 -11.30 -18.58 -18.82
C ALA A 265 -11.52 -19.78 -19.75
N LYS A 266 -12.29 -19.60 -20.83
CA LYS A 266 -12.56 -20.65 -21.84
C LYS A 266 -11.50 -20.72 -22.93
N GLU A 267 -10.57 -19.79 -22.94
CA GLU A 267 -9.49 -19.70 -23.92
C GLU A 267 -8.19 -20.33 -23.41
N ASP A 268 -7.13 -20.28 -24.20
CA ASP A 268 -5.81 -20.79 -23.80
C ASP A 268 -5.18 -19.87 -22.74
N LEU A 269 -4.95 -20.39 -21.54
CA LEU A 269 -4.40 -19.69 -20.40
C LEU A 269 -2.86 -19.66 -20.39
N THR A 270 -2.18 -20.32 -21.32
CA THR A 270 -0.74 -20.53 -21.32
C THR A 270 0.02 -19.21 -21.20
N ASN A 271 -0.33 -18.19 -21.99
CA ASN A 271 0.34 -16.90 -21.98
C ASN A 271 0.14 -16.14 -20.65
N ALA A 272 -1.07 -16.21 -20.09
CA ALA A 272 -1.37 -15.57 -18.80
C ALA A 272 -0.58 -16.23 -17.66
N ILE A 273 -0.49 -17.57 -17.64
CA ILE A 273 0.27 -18.33 -16.67
C ILE A 273 1.78 -17.99 -16.77
N ILE A 274 2.37 -18.04 -17.97
CA ILE A 274 3.78 -17.70 -18.20
C ILE A 274 4.10 -16.28 -17.75
N SER A 275 3.25 -15.32 -18.12
CA SER A 275 3.43 -13.92 -17.73
C SER A 275 3.31 -13.73 -16.21
N THR A 276 2.42 -14.46 -15.55
CA THR A 276 2.24 -14.42 -14.10
C THR A 276 3.46 -14.99 -13.38
N ILE A 277 4.00 -16.12 -13.82
CA ILE A 277 5.26 -16.69 -13.29
C ILE A 277 6.40 -15.69 -13.44
N GLY A 278 6.58 -15.09 -14.62
CA GLY A 278 7.62 -14.09 -14.84
C GLY A 278 7.55 -12.90 -13.88
N LYS A 279 6.34 -12.46 -13.53
CA LYS A 279 6.13 -11.39 -12.54
C LYS A 279 6.35 -11.84 -11.10
N SER A 280 6.08 -13.10 -10.78
CA SER A 280 6.22 -13.64 -9.43
C SER A 280 7.68 -13.89 -9.02
N GLN A 281 8.61 -13.87 -9.99
CA GLN A 281 10.04 -14.10 -9.79
C GLN A 281 10.91 -12.96 -10.35
N PRO A 282 10.76 -11.73 -9.87
CA PRO A 282 11.58 -10.63 -10.35
C PRO A 282 13.06 -10.84 -9.96
N VAL A 283 13.98 -10.44 -10.84
CA VAL A 283 15.40 -10.35 -10.47
C VAL A 283 15.58 -9.14 -9.56
N LEU A 284 15.97 -9.41 -8.32
CA LEU A 284 16.13 -8.39 -7.28
C LEU A 284 17.60 -8.07 -7.04
N THR A 285 17.89 -6.81 -6.69
CA THR A 285 19.20 -6.45 -6.12
C THR A 285 19.32 -7.05 -4.71
N PRO A 286 20.53 -7.23 -4.14
CA PRO A 286 20.68 -7.73 -2.78
C PRO A 286 19.88 -6.96 -1.74
N HIS A 287 19.85 -5.63 -1.83
CA HIS A 287 19.03 -4.79 -0.94
C HIS A 287 17.51 -5.09 -1.09
N ALA A 288 17.00 -5.13 -2.33
CA ALA A 288 15.59 -5.41 -2.57
C ALA A 288 15.21 -6.84 -2.13
N GLN A 289 16.13 -7.81 -2.24
CA GLN A 289 15.94 -9.16 -1.72
C GLN A 289 15.81 -9.13 -0.20
N GLY A 290 16.72 -8.45 0.51
CA GLY A 290 16.67 -8.33 1.97
C GLY A 290 15.37 -7.67 2.47
N VAL A 291 14.89 -6.62 1.79
CA VAL A 291 13.58 -6.00 2.09
C VAL A 291 12.43 -6.97 1.85
N SER A 292 12.47 -7.75 0.75
CA SER A 292 11.45 -8.76 0.47
C SER A 292 11.43 -9.87 1.52
N ASP A 293 12.59 -10.36 1.93
CA ASP A 293 12.71 -11.43 2.94
C ASP A 293 12.26 -10.97 4.32
N ALA A 294 12.55 -9.71 4.69
CA ALA A 294 12.02 -9.10 5.90
C ALA A 294 10.49 -8.99 5.86
N ALA A 295 9.92 -8.55 4.73
CA ALA A 295 8.47 -8.47 4.54
C ALA A 295 7.80 -9.85 4.63
N ASP A 296 8.40 -10.89 4.05
CA ASP A 296 7.92 -12.26 4.15
C ASP A 296 7.93 -12.75 5.60
N THR A 297 9.04 -12.54 6.30
CA THR A 297 9.20 -12.91 7.71
C THR A 297 8.12 -12.26 8.59
N LEU A 298 7.90 -10.95 8.44
CA LEU A 298 6.89 -10.21 9.18
C LEU A 298 5.45 -10.59 8.80
N SER A 299 5.25 -11.04 7.56
CA SER A 299 3.96 -11.55 7.08
C SER A 299 3.74 -13.04 7.37
N GLY A 300 4.72 -13.73 7.94
CA GLY A 300 4.65 -15.18 8.18
C GLY A 300 4.63 -16.01 6.87
N LEU A 301 5.16 -15.46 5.76
CA LEU A 301 5.32 -16.18 4.50
C LEU A 301 6.59 -16.99 4.52
N THR A 302 6.46 -18.30 4.25
CA THR A 302 7.58 -19.22 4.19
C THR A 302 8.03 -19.49 2.75
N HIS A 303 9.21 -20.09 2.60
CA HIS A 303 9.65 -20.57 1.30
C HIS A 303 8.68 -21.62 0.71
N GLN A 304 8.07 -22.45 1.54
CA GLN A 304 7.04 -23.41 1.10
C GLN A 304 5.80 -22.71 0.57
N ASP A 305 5.39 -21.59 1.17
CA ASP A 305 4.25 -20.79 0.68
C ASP A 305 4.54 -20.18 -0.70
N ARG A 306 5.77 -19.73 -0.92
CA ARG A 306 6.21 -19.26 -2.25
C ARG A 306 6.22 -20.40 -3.29
N GLN A 307 6.70 -21.58 -2.92
CA GLN A 307 6.65 -22.75 -3.80
C GLN A 307 5.20 -23.16 -4.09
N ARG A 308 4.34 -23.14 -3.09
CA ARG A 308 2.90 -23.40 -3.27
C ARG A 308 2.27 -22.40 -4.23
N LEU A 309 2.55 -21.10 -4.07
CA LEU A 309 2.06 -20.05 -4.98
C LEU A 309 2.48 -20.34 -6.43
N HIS A 310 3.75 -20.71 -6.68
CA HIS A 310 4.19 -21.04 -8.02
C HIS A 310 3.45 -22.26 -8.59
N THR A 311 3.24 -23.28 -7.77
CA THR A 311 2.47 -24.47 -8.17
C THR A 311 1.03 -24.10 -8.51
N GLU A 312 0.38 -23.28 -7.68
CA GLU A 312 -0.99 -22.79 -7.90
C GLU A 312 -1.10 -21.99 -9.20
N ILE A 313 -0.12 -21.13 -9.51
CA ILE A 313 -0.09 -20.40 -10.79
C ILE A 313 0.00 -21.37 -11.96
N LEU A 314 0.94 -22.32 -11.92
CA LEU A 314 1.18 -23.29 -13.00
C LEU A 314 -0.01 -24.24 -13.23
N THR A 315 -0.76 -24.55 -12.17
CA THR A 315 -1.90 -25.47 -12.21
C THR A 315 -3.25 -24.76 -12.24
N THR A 316 -3.27 -23.46 -12.54
CA THR A 316 -4.51 -22.70 -12.67
C THR A 316 -5.41 -23.29 -13.73
N THR A 317 -6.68 -23.50 -13.40
CA THR A 317 -7.70 -24.09 -14.27
C THR A 317 -8.76 -23.07 -14.68
N SER A 318 -9.41 -23.33 -15.82
CA SER A 318 -10.59 -22.55 -16.28
C SER A 318 -11.67 -22.49 -15.21
N GLN A 319 -11.94 -23.60 -14.52
CA GLN A 319 -12.96 -23.66 -13.46
C GLN A 319 -12.67 -22.71 -12.30
N GLN A 320 -11.41 -22.60 -11.87
CA GLN A 320 -11.02 -21.65 -10.81
C GLN A 320 -11.23 -20.20 -11.26
N LEU A 321 -10.91 -19.87 -12.52
CA LEU A 321 -11.14 -18.54 -13.07
C LEU A 321 -12.62 -18.23 -13.26
N GLU A 322 -13.44 -19.20 -13.67
CA GLU A 322 -14.89 -19.04 -13.75
C GLU A 322 -15.49 -18.78 -12.37
N GLN A 323 -15.11 -19.54 -11.35
CA GLN A 323 -15.52 -19.34 -9.96
C GLN A 323 -15.13 -17.95 -9.45
N LEU A 324 -13.89 -17.52 -9.69
CA LEU A 324 -13.44 -16.18 -9.29
C LEU A 324 -14.20 -15.08 -10.05
N GLY A 325 -14.56 -15.31 -11.32
CA GLY A 325 -15.39 -14.40 -12.11
C GLY A 325 -16.81 -14.25 -11.57
N GLU A 326 -17.39 -15.30 -10.99
CA GLU A 326 -18.66 -15.25 -10.26
C GLU A 326 -18.52 -14.41 -9.00
N GLN A 327 -17.48 -14.68 -8.18
CA GLN A 327 -17.19 -13.92 -6.98
C GLN A 327 -17.00 -12.42 -7.26
N LEU A 328 -16.21 -12.04 -8.27
CA LEU A 328 -16.06 -10.65 -8.69
C LEU A 328 -17.39 -10.00 -9.11
N THR A 329 -18.26 -10.76 -9.81
CA THR A 329 -19.57 -10.24 -10.22
C THR A 329 -20.48 -9.96 -9.02
N GLU A 330 -20.49 -10.84 -8.03
CA GLU A 330 -21.29 -10.70 -6.81
C GLU A 330 -20.74 -9.59 -5.91
N ALA A 331 -19.41 -9.57 -5.69
CA ALA A 331 -18.76 -8.61 -4.82
C ALA A 331 -18.83 -7.17 -5.32
N SER A 332 -18.95 -6.97 -6.65
CA SER A 332 -19.01 -5.62 -7.26
C SER A 332 -20.17 -4.76 -6.75
N ALA A 333 -21.26 -5.37 -6.29
CA ALA A 333 -22.41 -4.66 -5.72
C ALA A 333 -22.09 -3.98 -4.37
N GLN A 334 -21.11 -4.51 -3.62
CA GLN A 334 -20.67 -4.01 -2.32
C GLN A 334 -19.24 -3.45 -2.40
N ALA A 335 -18.81 -3.00 -3.56
CA ALA A 335 -17.51 -2.43 -3.75
C ALA A 335 -17.40 -1.02 -3.14
N GLY A 336 -16.26 -0.75 -2.51
CA GLY A 336 -15.84 0.61 -2.20
C GLY A 336 -15.34 1.31 -3.47
N ILE A 337 -15.76 2.55 -3.66
CA ILE A 337 -15.39 3.34 -4.85
C ILE A 337 -14.77 4.66 -4.39
N CYS A 338 -13.68 5.05 -5.04
CA CYS A 338 -13.14 6.38 -4.88
C CYS A 338 -12.74 6.95 -6.25
N VAL A 339 -13.18 8.17 -6.52
CA VAL A 339 -12.81 8.93 -7.70
C VAL A 339 -12.10 10.21 -7.26
N ILE A 340 -10.89 10.44 -7.76
CA ILE A 340 -10.14 11.69 -7.57
C ILE A 340 -10.00 12.36 -8.93
N GLY A 341 -10.36 13.65 -9.04
CA GLY A 341 -10.28 14.31 -10.35
C GLY A 341 -10.76 15.74 -10.34
N GLY A 342 -10.76 16.37 -11.51
CA GLY A 342 -11.30 17.71 -11.68
C GLY A 342 -12.82 17.79 -11.47
N ALA A 343 -13.34 18.97 -11.17
CA ALA A 343 -14.76 19.18 -10.91
C ALA A 343 -15.68 18.64 -12.03
N GLY A 344 -15.31 18.84 -13.30
CA GLY A 344 -16.06 18.31 -14.44
C GLY A 344 -16.07 16.79 -14.52
N VAL A 345 -14.98 16.13 -14.11
CA VAL A 345 -14.90 14.66 -14.04
C VAL A 345 -15.83 14.13 -12.95
N LEU A 346 -15.81 14.75 -11.77
CA LEU A 346 -16.66 14.32 -10.65
C LEU A 346 -18.14 14.57 -10.91
N GLU A 347 -18.51 15.66 -11.57
CA GLU A 347 -19.91 15.92 -11.94
C GLU A 347 -20.47 14.79 -12.82
N HIS A 348 -19.67 14.24 -13.74
CA HIS A 348 -20.08 13.08 -14.55
C HIS A 348 -20.25 11.80 -13.73
N CYS A 349 -19.59 11.66 -12.58
CA CYS A 349 -19.66 10.50 -11.70
C CYS A 349 -20.69 10.65 -10.56
N ARG A 350 -21.39 11.79 -10.47
CA ARG A 350 -22.21 12.17 -9.32
C ARG A 350 -23.25 11.14 -8.90
N ASP A 351 -23.87 10.48 -9.86
CA ASP A 351 -24.88 9.44 -9.64
C ASP A 351 -24.32 8.12 -9.10
N LEU A 352 -22.98 7.95 -9.10
CA LEU A 352 -22.30 6.77 -8.59
C LEU A 352 -21.67 7.00 -7.20
N LEU A 353 -21.69 8.20 -6.68
CA LEU A 353 -20.97 8.62 -5.47
C LEU A 353 -21.95 9.05 -4.38
N ASP A 354 -21.71 8.60 -3.16
CA ASP A 354 -22.49 8.97 -1.97
C ASP A 354 -22.13 10.38 -1.50
N SER A 355 -20.86 10.79 -1.71
CA SER A 355 -20.37 12.11 -1.33
C SER A 355 -19.33 12.65 -2.29
N GLN A 356 -19.25 13.99 -2.36
CA GLN A 356 -18.18 14.69 -3.10
C GLN A 356 -17.69 15.86 -2.27
N GLU A 357 -16.38 16.02 -2.17
CA GLU A 357 -15.76 17.13 -1.46
C GLU A 357 -14.48 17.64 -2.14
N SER A 358 -14.09 18.89 -1.84
CA SER A 358 -12.79 19.42 -2.28
C SER A 358 -11.69 18.84 -1.41
N LEU A 359 -10.62 18.37 -2.06
CA LEU A 359 -9.45 17.83 -1.38
C LEU A 359 -8.32 18.86 -1.30
N LEU A 360 -8.18 19.66 -2.35
CA LEU A 360 -7.14 20.70 -2.48
C LEU A 360 -7.76 22.05 -2.78
#